data_bf64029e40a5d8302f46149361cfbfdc
#
_entry.id   bf64029e40a5d8302f46149361cfbfdc
#
_cell.length_a   1.000
_cell.length_b   1.000
_cell.length_c   1.000
_cell.angle_alpha   90.00
_cell.angle_beta   90.00
_cell.angle_gamma   90.00
#
_symmetry.space_group_name_H-M   'P 1'
#
loop_
_entity.id
_entity.type
_entity.pdbx_description
1 polymer ?
#
loop_
_entity_poly.entity_id
_entity_poly.type
_entity_poly.pdbx_seq_one_letter_code
_entity_poly.pdbx_strand_id
1 'polypeptide(L)'
;YASADFARISEYDPSELIGQPHNILRHPDVPAPVFQDMWDTLKSGIPWAGVVKNRARSGRHYWVHAIVAPLIRGGRTVGYVSVRRKPAAAEVSAAEELFKKGKANPAALRKAIQSGRKNLSAGRKRNVILALLFSTAFFVVSGLRPIEDFTLNFAATAVLTLGFLAYFLRSFF
;
A
#
# COMPACT_ATOMS: atom_id res chain seq x y z
N TYR A 1 -2.55 -16.25 15.19
CA TYR A 1 -3.83 -16.51 14.53
C TYR A 1 -3.66 -16.65 13.03
N ALA A 2 -4.31 -17.65 12.44
CA ALA A 2 -4.44 -17.85 11.00
C ALA A 2 -5.94 -18.02 10.68
N SER A 3 -6.44 -17.35 9.64
CA SER A 3 -7.84 -17.52 9.20
C SER A 3 -8.01 -18.85 8.45
N ALA A 4 -9.24 -19.37 8.40
CA ALA A 4 -9.57 -20.58 7.66
C ALA A 4 -9.20 -20.47 6.16
N ASP A 5 -9.44 -19.29 5.55
CA ASP A 5 -9.07 -19.05 4.15
C ASP A 5 -7.55 -19.07 3.94
N PHE A 6 -6.79 -18.57 4.92
CA PHE A 6 -5.34 -18.62 4.84
C PHE A 6 -4.80 -20.05 4.95
N ALA A 7 -5.33 -20.85 5.87
CA ALA A 7 -5.02 -22.27 5.98
C ALA A 7 -5.34 -23.02 4.67
N ARG A 8 -6.54 -22.78 4.12
CA ARG A 8 -6.99 -23.41 2.87
C ARG A 8 -6.09 -23.08 1.68
N ILE A 9 -5.73 -21.80 1.46
CA ILE A 9 -4.90 -21.41 0.31
C ILE A 9 -3.45 -21.85 0.46
N SER A 10 -2.95 -21.90 1.69
CA SER A 10 -1.58 -22.33 1.99
C SER A 10 -1.44 -23.85 2.08
N GLU A 11 -2.55 -24.56 2.19
CA GLU A 11 -2.60 -26.04 2.34
C GLU A 11 -1.91 -26.55 3.62
N TYR A 12 -1.73 -25.67 4.61
CA TYR A 12 -1.25 -26.04 5.94
C TYR A 12 -2.41 -26.14 6.91
N ASP A 13 -2.34 -27.12 7.80
CA ASP A 13 -3.25 -27.15 8.95
C ASP A 13 -3.01 -25.94 9.86
N PRO A 14 -4.05 -25.36 10.49
CA PRO A 14 -3.87 -24.27 11.45
C PRO A 14 -2.86 -24.57 12.55
N SER A 15 -2.79 -25.82 13.02
CA SER A 15 -1.81 -26.26 14.02
C SER A 15 -0.37 -26.20 13.53
N GLU A 16 -0.16 -26.39 12.22
CA GLU A 16 1.16 -26.28 11.58
C GLU A 16 1.58 -24.82 11.34
N LEU A 17 0.64 -23.88 11.32
CA LEU A 17 0.90 -22.45 11.08
C LEU A 17 1.14 -21.68 12.39
N ILE A 18 0.44 -22.06 13.46
CA ILE A 18 0.52 -21.36 14.74
C ILE A 18 1.87 -21.66 15.40
N GLY A 19 2.55 -20.59 15.84
CA GLY A 19 3.88 -20.69 16.43
C GLY A 19 5.03 -20.80 15.43
N GLN A 20 4.74 -20.99 14.15
CA GLN A 20 5.77 -21.04 13.12
C GLN A 20 6.10 -19.65 12.56
N PRO A 21 7.38 -19.40 12.22
CA PRO A 21 7.74 -18.18 11.56
C PRO A 21 7.13 -18.13 10.15
N HIS A 22 6.64 -16.96 9.75
CA HIS A 22 5.88 -16.76 8.51
C HIS A 22 6.69 -17.04 7.23
N ASN A 23 8.00 -17.26 7.33
CA ASN A 23 8.86 -17.60 6.20
C ASN A 23 8.62 -18.99 5.62
N ILE A 24 7.89 -19.87 6.31
CA ILE A 24 7.47 -21.19 5.82
C ILE A 24 6.78 -21.14 4.44
N LEU A 25 6.09 -20.02 4.15
CA LEU A 25 5.35 -19.81 2.91
C LEU A 25 6.18 -19.13 1.81
N ARG A 26 7.43 -18.75 2.07
CA ARG A 26 8.21 -18.03 1.07
C ARG A 26 8.51 -18.87 -0.14
N HIS A 27 8.19 -18.31 -1.31
CA HIS A 27 8.63 -18.89 -2.56
C HIS A 27 10.05 -18.42 -2.91
N PRO A 28 10.95 -19.31 -3.38
CA PRO A 28 12.33 -18.96 -3.71
C PRO A 28 12.45 -17.94 -4.86
N ASP A 29 11.38 -17.72 -5.62
CA ASP A 29 11.36 -16.71 -6.67
C ASP A 29 11.30 -15.28 -6.16
N VAL A 30 10.88 -15.06 -4.92
CA VAL A 30 10.83 -13.72 -4.34
C VAL A 30 12.21 -13.33 -3.85
N PRO A 31 12.85 -12.30 -4.44
CA PRO A 31 14.19 -11.89 -4.04
C PRO A 31 14.24 -11.37 -2.60
N ALA A 32 15.34 -11.66 -1.89
CA ALA A 32 15.53 -11.23 -0.50
C ALA A 32 15.34 -9.71 -0.27
N PRO A 33 15.74 -8.81 -1.19
CA PRO A 33 15.49 -7.36 -1.03
C PRO A 33 14.03 -6.97 -0.85
N VAL A 34 13.06 -7.75 -1.38
CA VAL A 34 11.63 -7.49 -1.19
C VAL A 34 11.24 -7.66 0.29
N PHE A 35 11.71 -8.73 0.92
CA PHE A 35 11.45 -8.96 2.34
C PHE A 35 12.24 -8.01 3.25
N GLN A 36 13.45 -7.64 2.84
CA GLN A 36 14.23 -6.63 3.56
C GLN A 36 13.49 -5.29 3.58
N ASP A 37 12.97 -4.87 2.43
CA ASP A 37 12.15 -3.67 2.30
C ASP A 37 10.89 -3.72 3.18
N MET A 38 10.22 -4.87 3.20
CA MET A 38 9.07 -5.08 4.07
C MET A 38 9.45 -4.85 5.56
N TRP A 39 10.52 -5.48 6.02
CA TRP A 39 10.93 -5.38 7.42
C TRP A 39 11.43 -3.97 7.78
N ASP A 40 12.18 -3.31 6.91
CA ASP A 40 12.65 -1.94 7.13
C ASP A 40 11.46 -0.97 7.26
N THR A 41 10.40 -1.18 6.45
CA THR A 41 9.16 -0.41 6.53
C THR A 41 8.42 -0.64 7.84
N LEU A 42 8.23 -1.90 8.20
CA LEU A 42 7.50 -2.28 9.40
C LEU A 42 8.20 -1.80 10.69
N LYS A 43 9.53 -1.87 10.72
CA LYS A 43 10.35 -1.36 11.84
C LYS A 43 10.24 0.16 11.99
N SER A 44 9.99 0.89 10.91
CA SER A 44 9.72 2.33 10.97
C SER A 44 8.27 2.68 11.39
N GLY A 45 7.47 1.68 11.78
CA GLY A 45 6.09 1.87 12.21
C GLY A 45 5.09 2.05 11.06
N ILE A 46 5.52 1.88 9.81
CA ILE A 46 4.71 2.13 8.61
C ILE A 46 4.19 0.79 8.05
N PRO A 47 2.90 0.67 7.67
CA PRO A 47 2.40 -0.48 6.94
C PRO A 47 3.12 -0.67 5.60
N TRP A 48 3.39 -1.92 5.25
CA TRP A 48 3.96 -2.31 3.97
C TRP A 48 2.89 -2.96 3.09
N ALA A 49 2.93 -2.71 1.79
CA ALA A 49 2.07 -3.39 0.82
C ALA A 49 2.89 -3.83 -0.40
N GLY A 50 2.56 -5.01 -0.92
CA GLY A 50 3.24 -5.54 -2.11
C GLY A 50 2.69 -6.86 -2.58
N VAL A 51 2.97 -7.19 -3.85
CA VAL A 51 2.63 -8.49 -4.43
C VAL A 51 3.76 -9.46 -4.14
N VAL A 52 3.42 -10.61 -3.58
CA VAL A 52 4.37 -11.67 -3.26
C VAL A 52 3.90 -13.02 -3.77
N LYS A 53 4.86 -13.86 -4.17
CA LYS A 53 4.64 -15.25 -4.52
C LYS A 53 4.86 -16.10 -3.28
N ASN A 54 3.89 -16.94 -2.95
CA ASN A 54 3.97 -17.89 -1.85
C ASN A 54 4.02 -19.31 -2.39
N ARG A 55 4.51 -20.23 -1.55
CA ARG A 55 4.51 -21.66 -1.79
C ARG A 55 3.59 -22.35 -0.79
N ALA A 56 2.61 -23.07 -1.30
CA ALA A 56 1.74 -23.94 -0.50
C ALA A 56 2.51 -25.18 -0.02
N ARG A 57 1.91 -25.93 0.93
CA ARG A 57 2.50 -27.16 1.48
C ARG A 57 2.79 -28.22 0.40
N SER A 58 1.90 -28.35 -0.60
CA SER A 58 2.09 -29.25 -1.75
C SER A 58 3.21 -28.85 -2.70
N GLY A 59 3.82 -27.68 -2.53
CA GLY A 59 4.78 -27.10 -3.45
C GLY A 59 4.15 -26.20 -4.53
N ARG A 60 2.83 -26.19 -4.69
CA ARG A 60 2.15 -25.24 -5.58
C ARG A 60 2.46 -23.82 -5.16
N HIS A 61 2.49 -22.91 -6.11
CA HIS A 61 2.62 -21.49 -5.82
C HIS A 61 1.29 -20.75 -5.95
N TYR A 62 1.16 -19.66 -5.22
CA TYR A 62 0.05 -18.72 -5.33
C TYR A 62 0.51 -17.29 -5.10
N TRP A 63 -0.16 -16.36 -5.75
CA TRP A 63 0.13 -14.95 -5.65
C TRP A 63 -0.84 -14.25 -4.71
N VAL A 64 -0.33 -13.34 -3.91
CA VAL A 64 -1.14 -12.49 -3.03
C VAL A 64 -0.66 -11.05 -3.10
N HIS A 65 -1.60 -10.12 -3.05
CA HIS A 65 -1.31 -8.74 -2.68
C HIS A 65 -1.41 -8.68 -1.16
N ALA A 66 -0.28 -8.56 -0.48
CA ALA A 66 -0.21 -8.53 0.97
C ALA A 66 -0.12 -7.10 1.48
N ILE A 67 -0.89 -6.80 2.52
CA ILE A 67 -0.74 -5.60 3.35
C ILE A 67 -0.32 -6.08 4.73
N VAL A 68 0.79 -5.60 5.22
CA VAL A 68 1.33 -5.96 6.53
C VAL A 68 1.46 -4.69 7.37
N ALA A 69 0.94 -4.72 8.59
CA ALA A 69 0.99 -3.58 9.51
C ALA A 69 1.53 -4.00 10.87
N PRO A 70 2.31 -3.15 11.57
CA PRO A 70 2.70 -3.39 12.94
C PRO A 70 1.50 -3.17 13.87
N LEU A 71 1.37 -4.04 14.87
CA LEU A 71 0.44 -3.88 15.99
C LEU A 71 1.16 -3.12 17.09
N ILE A 72 0.69 -1.91 17.40
CA ILE A 72 1.32 -1.02 18.36
C ILE A 72 0.47 -0.96 19.64
N ARG A 73 1.07 -1.23 20.81
CA ARG A 73 0.48 -1.03 22.14
C ARG A 73 1.47 -0.25 22.98
N GLY A 74 1.01 0.82 23.66
CA GLY A 74 1.86 1.63 24.51
C GLY A 74 3.12 2.16 23.80
N GLY A 75 3.03 2.53 22.53
CA GLY A 75 4.16 3.01 21.73
C GLY A 75 5.17 1.93 21.28
N ARG A 76 4.90 0.65 21.58
CA ARG A 76 5.77 -0.47 21.21
C ARG A 76 5.09 -1.42 20.23
N THR A 77 5.85 -1.92 19.25
CA THR A 77 5.36 -2.97 18.36
C THR A 77 5.29 -4.30 19.14
N VAL A 78 4.08 -4.83 19.28
CA VAL A 78 3.81 -6.10 19.97
C VAL A 78 3.56 -7.26 19.01
N GLY A 79 3.47 -7.00 17.71
CA GLY A 79 3.26 -8.03 16.70
C GLY A 79 2.98 -7.39 15.33
N TYR A 80 2.55 -8.23 14.40
CA TYR A 80 2.20 -7.81 13.04
C TYR A 80 0.92 -8.48 12.59
N VAL A 81 0.14 -7.78 11.80
CA VAL A 81 -1.04 -8.33 11.11
C VAL A 81 -0.82 -8.28 9.61
N SER A 82 -1.24 -9.32 8.90
CA SER A 82 -1.18 -9.36 7.44
C SER A 82 -2.55 -9.70 6.86
N VAL A 83 -3.04 -8.80 6.01
CA VAL A 83 -4.25 -9.02 5.21
C VAL A 83 -3.84 -9.26 3.76
N ARG A 84 -4.55 -10.15 3.07
CA ARG A 84 -4.20 -10.56 1.71
C ARG A 84 -5.43 -10.58 0.82
N ARG A 85 -5.25 -10.14 -0.43
CA ARG A 85 -6.24 -10.31 -1.50
C ARG A 85 -5.60 -10.99 -2.71
N LYS A 86 -6.44 -11.52 -3.60
CA LYS A 86 -5.98 -11.97 -4.91
C LYS A 86 -5.51 -10.76 -5.72
N PRO A 87 -4.29 -10.76 -6.27
CA PRO A 87 -3.82 -9.69 -7.14
C PRO A 87 -4.46 -9.78 -8.53
N ALA A 88 -4.54 -8.64 -9.23
CA ALA A 88 -4.88 -8.62 -10.65
C ALA A 88 -3.75 -9.20 -11.50
N ALA A 89 -4.07 -9.68 -12.71
CA ALA A 89 -3.08 -10.28 -13.62
C ALA A 89 -1.93 -9.31 -13.94
N ALA A 90 -2.22 -8.03 -14.15
CA ALA A 90 -1.21 -7.01 -14.41
C ALA A 90 -0.25 -6.80 -13.21
N GLU A 91 -0.77 -6.89 -11.96
CA GLU A 91 0.06 -6.81 -10.76
C GLU A 91 1.01 -8.01 -10.66
N VAL A 92 0.54 -9.21 -11.02
CA VAL A 92 1.35 -10.43 -11.06
C VAL A 92 2.46 -10.30 -12.09
N SER A 93 2.14 -9.92 -13.34
CA SER A 93 3.13 -9.77 -14.41
C SER A 93 4.21 -8.75 -14.06
N ALA A 94 3.83 -7.61 -13.49
CA ALA A 94 4.78 -6.60 -13.04
C ALA A 94 5.71 -7.12 -11.93
N ALA A 95 5.16 -7.88 -10.97
CA ALA A 95 5.94 -8.48 -9.90
C ALA A 95 6.90 -9.56 -10.42
N GLU A 96 6.47 -10.40 -11.37
CA GLU A 96 7.33 -11.40 -11.99
C GLU A 96 8.53 -10.79 -12.70
N GLU A 97 8.31 -9.74 -13.49
CA GLU A 97 9.40 -9.03 -14.15
C GLU A 97 10.37 -8.40 -13.14
N LEU A 98 9.82 -7.76 -12.11
CA LEU A 98 10.62 -7.17 -11.05
C LEU A 98 11.49 -8.23 -10.36
N PHE A 99 10.93 -9.41 -10.07
CA PHE A 99 11.64 -10.50 -9.40
C PHE A 99 12.70 -11.12 -10.29
N LYS A 100 12.44 -11.30 -11.59
CA LYS A 100 13.46 -11.75 -12.57
C LYS A 100 14.66 -10.80 -12.59
N LYS A 101 14.41 -9.49 -12.72
CA LYS A 101 15.45 -8.45 -12.69
C LYS A 101 16.19 -8.44 -11.34
N GLY A 102 15.44 -8.60 -10.24
CA GLY A 102 15.98 -8.59 -8.89
C GLY A 102 16.85 -9.80 -8.55
N LYS A 103 16.58 -10.97 -9.12
CA LYS A 103 17.47 -12.15 -9.00
C LYS A 103 18.79 -11.91 -9.71
N ALA A 104 18.76 -11.30 -10.90
CA ALA A 104 19.96 -10.98 -11.67
C ALA A 104 20.80 -9.88 -11.00
N ASN A 105 20.15 -8.88 -10.40
CA ASN A 105 20.83 -7.76 -9.72
C ASN A 105 20.07 -7.32 -8.45
N PRO A 106 20.33 -7.95 -7.29
CA PRO A 106 19.67 -7.61 -6.03
C PRO A 106 19.91 -6.17 -5.55
N ALA A 107 21.07 -5.60 -5.86
CA ALA A 107 21.41 -4.21 -5.48
C ALA A 107 20.60 -3.19 -6.29
N ALA A 108 20.44 -3.43 -7.60
CA ALA A 108 19.59 -2.61 -8.45
C ALA A 108 18.11 -2.68 -8.04
N LEU A 109 17.63 -3.88 -7.68
CA LEU A 109 16.29 -4.05 -7.16
C LEU A 109 16.05 -3.24 -5.88
N ARG A 110 16.98 -3.33 -4.92
CA ARG A 110 16.91 -2.56 -3.66
C ARG A 110 16.83 -1.05 -3.94
N LYS A 111 17.67 -0.55 -4.85
CA LYS A 111 17.68 0.86 -5.26
C LYS A 111 16.34 1.27 -5.91
N ALA A 112 15.78 0.42 -6.80
CA ALA A 112 14.51 0.67 -7.46
C ALA A 112 13.34 0.73 -6.47
N ILE A 113 13.27 -0.19 -5.52
CA ILE A 113 12.25 -0.21 -4.46
C ILE A 113 12.34 1.07 -3.61
N GLN A 114 13.52 1.46 -3.17
CA GLN A 114 13.74 2.66 -2.37
C GLN A 114 13.39 3.94 -3.14
N SER A 115 13.73 4.02 -4.42
CA SER A 115 13.39 5.15 -5.29
C SER A 115 11.87 5.27 -5.49
N GLY A 116 11.19 4.15 -5.77
CA GLY A 116 9.73 4.11 -5.90
C GLY A 116 9.03 4.61 -4.64
N ARG A 117 9.52 4.22 -3.45
CA ARG A 117 8.98 4.68 -2.17
C ARG A 117 9.16 6.18 -1.94
N LYS A 118 10.33 6.73 -2.28
CA LYS A 118 10.59 8.18 -2.20
C LYS A 118 9.64 8.95 -3.10
N ASN A 119 9.42 8.48 -4.33
CA ASN A 119 8.52 9.12 -5.29
C ASN A 119 7.05 9.10 -4.81
N LEU A 120 6.58 7.99 -4.23
CA LEU A 120 5.25 7.91 -3.63
C LEU A 120 5.08 8.87 -2.45
N SER A 121 6.09 8.99 -1.59
CA SER A 121 6.05 9.92 -0.45
C SER A 121 6.07 11.38 -0.91
N ALA A 122 6.86 11.71 -1.93
CA ALA A 122 6.90 13.05 -2.53
C ALA A 122 5.58 13.40 -3.23
N GLY A 123 4.99 12.45 -3.97
CA GLY A 123 3.69 12.62 -4.61
C GLY A 123 2.58 12.89 -3.59
N ARG A 124 2.56 12.13 -2.49
CA ARG A 124 1.58 12.33 -1.41
C ARG A 124 1.73 13.71 -0.75
N LYS A 125 2.96 14.15 -0.46
CA LYS A 125 3.23 15.49 0.10
C LYS A 125 2.77 16.58 -0.87
N ARG A 126 3.08 16.45 -2.17
CA ARG A 126 2.64 17.39 -3.21
C ARG A 126 1.12 17.50 -3.26
N ASN A 127 0.40 16.37 -3.23
CA ASN A 127 -1.07 16.37 -3.27
C ASN A 127 -1.68 17.04 -2.04
N VAL A 128 -1.11 16.83 -0.85
CA VAL A 128 -1.54 17.51 0.38
C VAL A 128 -1.30 19.03 0.28
N ILE A 129 -0.13 19.46 -0.21
CA ILE A 129 0.18 20.89 -0.39
C ILE A 129 -0.79 21.52 -1.40
N LEU A 130 -1.06 20.87 -2.54
CA LEU A 130 -2.02 21.35 -3.53
C LEU A 130 -3.43 21.45 -2.94
N ALA A 131 -3.85 20.50 -2.11
CA ALA A 131 -5.14 20.54 -1.42
C ALA A 131 -5.24 21.75 -0.47
N LEU A 132 -4.20 22.02 0.30
CA LEU A 132 -4.14 23.17 1.21
C LEU A 132 -4.16 24.50 0.44
N LEU A 133 -3.38 24.63 -0.64
CA LEU A 133 -3.36 25.82 -1.48
C LEU A 133 -4.73 26.08 -2.12
N PHE A 134 -5.39 25.02 -2.60
CA PHE A 134 -6.73 25.15 -3.18
C PHE A 134 -7.77 25.56 -2.14
N SER A 135 -7.70 25.00 -0.93
CA SER A 135 -8.56 25.38 0.19
C SER A 135 -8.38 26.85 0.59
N THR A 136 -7.14 27.32 0.71
CA THR A 136 -6.86 28.74 1.05
C THR A 136 -7.30 29.70 -0.04
N ALA A 137 -7.04 29.38 -1.31
CA ALA A 137 -7.51 30.17 -2.46
C ALA A 137 -9.05 30.26 -2.48
N PHE A 138 -9.72 29.16 -2.16
CA PHE A 138 -11.18 29.14 -2.08
C PHE A 138 -11.71 30.07 -0.98
N PHE A 139 -11.12 30.05 0.22
CA PHE A 139 -11.51 30.95 1.32
C PHE A 139 -11.27 32.43 0.98
N VAL A 140 -10.17 32.76 0.32
CA VAL A 140 -9.86 34.13 -0.10
C VAL A 140 -10.87 34.62 -1.13
N VAL A 141 -11.20 33.81 -2.14
CA VAL A 141 -12.16 34.18 -3.19
C VAL A 141 -13.58 34.30 -2.63
N SER A 142 -13.98 33.42 -1.70
CA SER A 142 -15.30 33.47 -1.06
C SER A 142 -15.46 34.68 -0.11
N GLY A 143 -14.37 35.12 0.54
CA GLY A 143 -14.38 36.25 1.45
C GLY A 143 -14.33 37.64 0.76
N LEU A 144 -14.03 37.69 -0.55
CA LEU A 144 -13.91 38.95 -1.31
C LEU A 144 -15.18 39.35 -2.07
N ARG A 145 -16.26 38.56 -2.02
CA ARG A 145 -17.49 38.86 -2.77
C ARG A 145 -18.62 39.38 -1.90
N PRO A 146 -19.41 40.39 -2.36
CA PRO A 146 -20.61 40.88 -1.66
C PRO A 146 -21.69 39.76 -1.60
N ILE A 147 -22.48 39.82 -0.52
CA ILE A 147 -23.49 38.81 -0.15
C ILE A 147 -24.69 38.72 -1.12
N GLU A 148 -24.79 39.63 -2.09
CA GLU A 148 -25.98 39.78 -2.96
C GLU A 148 -26.15 38.68 -4.01
N ASP A 149 -25.12 37.84 -4.29
CA ASP A 149 -25.17 36.74 -5.29
C ASP A 149 -25.06 35.33 -4.65
N PHE A 150 -25.81 35.11 -3.58
CA PHE A 150 -25.74 33.85 -2.81
C PHE A 150 -26.05 32.59 -3.62
N THR A 151 -26.98 32.63 -4.56
CA THR A 151 -27.39 31.46 -5.39
C THR A 151 -26.35 31.07 -6.44
N LEU A 152 -25.72 32.04 -7.11
CA LEU A 152 -24.65 31.76 -8.09
C LEU A 152 -23.36 31.28 -7.38
N ASN A 153 -23.07 31.82 -6.22
CA ASN A 153 -21.95 31.40 -5.39
C ASN A 153 -22.10 29.98 -4.87
N PHE A 154 -23.32 29.56 -4.49
CA PHE A 154 -23.56 28.20 -4.00
C PHE A 154 -23.37 27.15 -5.10
N ALA A 155 -23.85 27.38 -6.33
CA ALA A 155 -23.67 26.49 -7.45
C ALA A 155 -22.19 26.37 -7.87
N ALA A 156 -21.47 27.48 -7.99
CA ALA A 156 -20.04 27.49 -8.29
C ALA A 156 -19.20 26.80 -7.20
N THR A 157 -19.57 27.01 -5.94
CA THR A 157 -18.94 26.36 -4.79
C THR A 157 -19.17 24.86 -4.77
N ALA A 158 -20.39 24.42 -5.06
CA ALA A 158 -20.73 23.00 -5.14
C ALA A 158 -19.98 22.28 -6.28
N VAL A 159 -19.87 22.88 -7.45
CA VAL A 159 -19.12 22.32 -8.60
C VAL A 159 -17.63 22.22 -8.30
N LEU A 160 -17.04 23.24 -7.68
CA LEU A 160 -15.62 23.22 -7.31
C LEU A 160 -15.33 22.19 -6.22
N THR A 161 -16.24 22.07 -5.22
CA THR A 161 -16.10 21.11 -4.14
C THR A 161 -16.26 19.68 -4.62
N LEU A 162 -17.22 19.40 -5.52
CA LEU A 162 -17.42 18.09 -6.12
C LEU A 162 -16.27 17.72 -7.08
N GLY A 163 -15.76 18.65 -7.86
CA GLY A 163 -14.60 18.44 -8.71
C GLY A 163 -13.34 18.14 -7.91
N PHE A 164 -13.14 18.86 -6.79
CA PHE A 164 -12.04 18.63 -5.87
C PHE A 164 -12.17 17.27 -5.17
N LEU A 165 -13.37 16.91 -4.71
CA LEU A 165 -13.63 15.61 -4.09
C LEU A 165 -13.39 14.45 -5.07
N ALA A 166 -13.82 14.59 -6.32
CA ALA A 166 -13.58 13.61 -7.37
C ALA A 166 -12.08 13.47 -7.70
N TYR A 167 -11.36 14.58 -7.81
CA TYR A 167 -9.91 14.58 -8.00
C TYR A 167 -9.18 13.94 -6.82
N PHE A 168 -9.59 14.28 -5.60
CA PHE A 168 -9.01 13.75 -4.37
C PHE A 168 -9.24 12.24 -4.25
N LEU A 169 -10.46 11.76 -4.48
CA LEU A 169 -10.79 10.33 -4.49
C LEU A 169 -9.98 9.57 -5.56
N ARG A 170 -9.85 10.13 -6.76
CA ARG A 170 -9.05 9.53 -7.85
C ARG A 170 -7.55 9.49 -7.56
N SER A 171 -7.05 10.34 -6.67
CA SER A 171 -5.63 10.40 -6.27
C SER A 171 -5.29 9.48 -5.10
N PHE A 172 -6.30 8.94 -4.40
CA PHE A 172 -6.12 8.07 -3.23
C PHE A 172 -6.49 6.61 -3.48
N PHE A 173 -7.26 6.33 -4.53
CA PHE A 173 -7.58 4.98 -5.01
C PHE A 173 -6.92 4.71 -6.36
#